data_898f1dd5c5eeb24dca468b2a1f616174
#
_entry.id   898f1dd5c5eeb24dca468b2a1f616174
#
_cell.length_a   1.000
_cell.length_b   1.000
_cell.length_c   1.000
_cell.angle_alpha   90.00
_cell.angle_beta   90.00
_cell.angle_gamma   90.00
#
_symmetry.space_group_name_H-M   'P 1'
#
loop_
_entity.id
_entity.type
_entity.pdbx_description
1 polymer ?
#
loop_
_entity_poly.entity_id
_entity_poly.type
_entity_poly.pdbx_seq_one_letter_code
_entity_poly.pdbx_strand_id
1 'polypeptide(L)'
;MKNAARLTALLLAIAAGPTFAKQVRIPITRIKDVPVKCADEPLGTCHNRWHPGIKAVMDADLGDLVTFETRDAFDNPFNRATTPADVAAPNLNLIHPLTGPLHVNGAHRGDVLAVTMIDVQPGPDHFGYTVAVPGFGFLRDVFTEPAIVHWELDPLAKNGKTRYATSKDLPGVHVPLHGFAGTIGVELGLPEIEAAFLREDQLRRVEGFVLPPEPTDAVPAALCGPHGPARDRCLRTIPPRENGGNTDVKQMVQGTTLLFPCFIDGCGLSIGDVHWAQGDGEVSGTAIEMNAIVTVKVEVRKNLAAKYGNWPRLESNRSGVLRELEPDDFVATMGIPVKPAGVVMQPERWFHSDAQLTPLTNQSEDVTLAARDALLKMINLLTEPSTSPAPKPLTRVQAYLLCSVACDLRISNVVDVPNYVVSDFLHLDVFEKSADGNEDGDD
;
A
#
# COMPACT_ATOMS: atom_id res chain seq x y z
N MET A 1 14.43 79.83 -12.30
CA MET A 1 13.32 79.01 -12.80
C MET A 1 13.91 77.70 -13.33
N LYS A 2 13.78 76.63 -12.55
CA LYS A 2 14.29 75.31 -12.91
C LYS A 2 13.08 74.34 -12.86
N ASN A 3 12.58 73.92 -14.02
CA ASN A 3 11.54 72.92 -14.12
C ASN A 3 12.16 71.51 -13.96
N ALA A 4 11.74 70.81 -12.90
CA ALA A 4 12.05 69.39 -12.72
C ALA A 4 10.91 68.59 -13.25
N ALA A 5 11.14 67.85 -14.36
CA ALA A 5 10.20 66.88 -14.85
C ALA A 5 10.24 65.60 -13.98
N ARG A 6 9.12 65.23 -13.40
CA ARG A 6 8.92 63.96 -12.71
C ARG A 6 8.58 62.88 -13.75
N LEU A 7 9.45 61.91 -13.93
CA LEU A 7 9.14 60.67 -14.66
C LEU A 7 8.38 59.73 -13.70
N THR A 8 7.12 59.48 -14.03
CA THR A 8 6.30 58.46 -13.32
C THR A 8 6.51 57.13 -14.04
N ALA A 9 7.23 56.21 -13.44
CA ALA A 9 7.34 54.83 -13.94
C ALA A 9 6.04 54.06 -13.65
N LEU A 10 5.33 53.70 -14.71
CA LEU A 10 4.15 52.89 -14.67
C LEU A 10 4.62 51.41 -14.58
N LEU A 11 4.53 50.81 -13.37
CA LEU A 11 4.69 49.37 -13.20
C LEU A 11 3.46 48.65 -13.77
N LEU A 12 3.61 48.04 -14.93
CA LEU A 12 2.63 47.05 -15.44
C LEU A 12 2.69 45.83 -14.53
N ALA A 13 1.73 45.67 -13.65
CA ALA A 13 1.45 44.39 -13.01
C ALA A 13 0.82 43.47 -14.07
N ILE A 14 1.58 42.54 -14.58
CA ILE A 14 1.04 41.43 -15.40
C ILE A 14 0.22 40.58 -14.42
N ALA A 15 -1.09 40.72 -14.46
CA ALA A 15 -2.00 39.81 -13.79
C ALA A 15 -1.84 38.43 -14.46
N ALA A 16 -1.23 37.48 -13.75
CA ALA A 16 -1.27 36.09 -14.15
C ALA A 16 -2.75 35.66 -14.21
N GLY A 17 -3.25 35.37 -15.40
CA GLY A 17 -4.59 34.81 -15.59
C GLY A 17 -4.69 33.47 -14.85
N PRO A 18 -5.92 32.98 -14.60
CA PRO A 18 -6.11 31.69 -13.95
C PRO A 18 -5.41 30.60 -14.79
N THR A 19 -4.38 30.01 -14.25
CA THR A 19 -3.76 28.80 -14.83
C THR A 19 -4.75 27.67 -14.63
N PHE A 20 -5.37 27.20 -15.71
CA PHE A 20 -6.17 25.98 -15.66
C PHE A 20 -5.26 24.79 -15.34
N ALA A 21 -5.69 23.94 -14.40
CA ALA A 21 -5.02 22.68 -14.10
C ALA A 21 -4.84 21.86 -15.38
N LYS A 22 -3.62 21.47 -15.68
CA LYS A 22 -3.33 20.60 -16.84
C LYS A 22 -3.57 19.14 -16.43
N GLN A 23 -3.87 18.33 -17.42
CA GLN A 23 -3.82 16.88 -17.28
C GLN A 23 -2.47 16.38 -17.79
N VAL A 24 -1.70 15.79 -16.91
CA VAL A 24 -0.40 15.16 -17.20
C VAL A 24 -0.60 13.65 -17.09
N ARG A 25 0.02 12.88 -17.99
CA ARG A 25 -0.06 11.41 -17.94
C ARG A 25 1.33 10.81 -18.03
N ILE A 26 1.64 9.89 -17.16
CA ILE A 26 2.84 9.06 -17.18
C ILE A 26 2.40 7.65 -17.61
N PRO A 27 2.55 7.33 -18.91
CA PRO A 27 2.09 6.07 -19.47
C PRO A 27 3.08 4.95 -19.17
N ILE A 28 2.60 3.70 -19.33
CA ILE A 28 3.43 2.51 -19.44
C ILE A 28 3.14 1.81 -20.77
N THR A 29 4.11 1.05 -21.24
CA THR A 29 3.94 0.25 -22.47
C THR A 29 3.19 -1.03 -22.16
N ARG A 30 2.25 -1.42 -23.03
CA ARG A 30 1.45 -2.65 -22.93
C ARG A 30 1.52 -3.47 -24.21
N ILE A 31 1.41 -4.78 -24.04
CA ILE A 31 1.20 -5.74 -25.14
C ILE A 31 -0.10 -6.48 -24.83
N LYS A 32 -1.12 -6.28 -25.67
CA LYS A 32 -2.46 -6.87 -25.45
C LYS A 32 -2.98 -6.62 -24.02
N ASP A 33 -3.01 -5.36 -23.62
CA ASP A 33 -3.51 -4.87 -22.33
C ASP A 33 -2.65 -5.19 -21.10
N VAL A 34 -1.65 -6.06 -21.23
CA VAL A 34 -0.70 -6.39 -20.15
C VAL A 34 0.53 -5.49 -20.24
N PRO A 35 0.94 -4.83 -19.13
CA PRO A 35 2.18 -4.04 -19.10
C PRO A 35 3.42 -4.89 -19.40
N VAL A 36 4.39 -4.31 -20.12
CA VAL A 36 5.73 -4.90 -20.23
C VAL A 36 6.43 -4.87 -18.86
N LYS A 37 7.43 -5.71 -18.66
CA LYS A 37 8.23 -5.69 -17.42
C LYS A 37 8.89 -4.32 -17.20
N CYS A 38 9.10 -3.95 -15.95
CA CYS A 38 9.74 -2.68 -15.57
C CYS A 38 11.12 -2.51 -16.23
N ALA A 39 11.91 -3.57 -16.28
CA ALA A 39 13.23 -3.57 -16.93
C ALA A 39 13.17 -3.37 -18.45
N ASP A 40 12.04 -3.72 -19.07
CA ASP A 40 11.82 -3.67 -20.52
C ASP A 40 11.01 -2.42 -20.95
N GLU A 41 10.73 -1.47 -20.01
CA GLU A 41 9.94 -0.28 -20.29
C GLU A 41 10.70 0.71 -21.21
N PRO A 42 10.34 0.84 -22.49
CA PRO A 42 11.09 1.66 -23.43
C PRO A 42 10.94 3.17 -23.18
N LEU A 43 9.91 3.59 -22.45
CA LEU A 43 9.69 4.99 -22.08
C LEU A 43 10.53 5.40 -20.88
N GLY A 44 11.15 4.45 -20.18
CA GLY A 44 11.93 4.69 -18.97
C GLY A 44 11.09 5.19 -17.79
N THR A 45 9.78 4.98 -17.81
CA THR A 45 8.83 5.48 -16.79
C THR A 45 8.71 4.57 -15.59
N CYS A 46 9.55 3.55 -15.47
CA CYS A 46 9.54 2.58 -14.38
C CYS A 46 10.85 2.52 -13.63
N HIS A 47 10.76 2.35 -12.31
CA HIS A 47 11.86 1.98 -11.42
C HIS A 47 11.35 1.06 -10.30
N ASN A 48 12.24 0.33 -9.63
CA ASN A 48 11.90 -0.53 -8.49
C ASN A 48 12.84 -0.35 -7.30
N ARG A 49 13.44 0.82 -7.19
CA ARG A 49 14.35 1.19 -6.09
C ARG A 49 14.11 2.67 -5.72
N TRP A 50 14.49 3.05 -4.51
CA TRP A 50 14.55 4.44 -4.07
C TRP A 50 15.99 4.95 -4.08
N HIS A 51 16.25 5.99 -4.86
CA HIS A 51 17.54 6.70 -4.86
C HIS A 51 17.42 8.04 -5.60
N PRO A 52 17.90 9.16 -5.04
CA PRO A 52 17.74 10.50 -5.65
C PRO A 52 18.46 10.69 -7.00
N GLY A 53 19.26 9.74 -7.42
CA GLY A 53 19.86 9.69 -8.76
C GLY A 53 18.96 9.12 -9.83
N ILE A 54 17.78 8.58 -9.50
CA ILE A 54 16.78 8.15 -10.46
C ILE A 54 16.16 9.43 -11.04
N LYS A 55 16.23 9.57 -12.35
CA LYS A 55 15.79 10.80 -13.02
C LYS A 55 14.28 10.88 -13.09
N ALA A 56 13.73 12.06 -12.87
CA ALA A 56 12.33 12.33 -13.12
C ALA A 56 11.99 12.07 -14.61
N VAL A 57 10.84 11.48 -14.83
CA VAL A 57 10.36 11.10 -16.17
C VAL A 57 9.34 12.09 -16.72
N MET A 58 8.81 12.95 -15.86
CA MET A 58 7.79 13.95 -16.19
C MET A 58 7.85 15.09 -15.19
N ASP A 59 7.44 16.28 -15.64
CA ASP A 59 7.23 17.46 -14.81
C ASP A 59 5.73 17.77 -14.69
N ALA A 60 5.30 18.27 -13.51
CA ALA A 60 3.97 18.82 -13.31
C ALA A 60 4.04 20.14 -12.56
N ASP A 61 3.08 21.03 -12.83
CA ASP A 61 2.90 22.28 -12.11
C ASP A 61 1.95 22.09 -10.92
N LEU A 62 1.99 23.00 -9.96
CA LEU A 62 1.09 22.97 -8.79
C LEU A 62 -0.37 23.06 -9.22
N GLY A 63 -1.19 22.15 -8.73
CA GLY A 63 -2.60 22.04 -9.03
C GLY A 63 -2.93 21.14 -10.22
N ASP A 64 -1.92 20.62 -10.93
CA ASP A 64 -2.14 19.70 -12.05
C ASP A 64 -2.74 18.38 -11.60
N LEU A 65 -3.53 17.76 -12.47
CA LEU A 65 -3.99 16.39 -12.37
C LEU A 65 -2.99 15.48 -13.07
N VAL A 66 -2.40 14.56 -12.33
CA VAL A 66 -1.41 13.62 -12.87
C VAL A 66 -1.96 12.22 -12.84
N THR A 67 -1.98 11.57 -13.99
CA THR A 67 -2.41 10.19 -14.16
C THR A 67 -1.19 9.29 -14.32
N PHE A 68 -1.03 8.34 -13.41
CA PHE A 68 -0.02 7.30 -13.43
C PHE A 68 -0.66 5.99 -13.92
N GLU A 69 -0.08 5.36 -14.91
CA GLU A 69 -0.39 3.98 -15.24
C GLU A 69 0.60 3.08 -14.53
N THR A 70 0.12 2.06 -13.82
CA THR A 70 0.95 1.23 -12.95
C THR A 70 0.93 -0.24 -13.35
N ARG A 71 1.97 -0.95 -12.94
CA ARG A 71 2.07 -2.41 -12.93
C ARG A 71 1.59 -2.93 -11.59
N ASP A 72 1.25 -4.23 -11.53
CA ASP A 72 1.00 -4.90 -10.26
C ASP A 72 2.29 -5.00 -9.41
N ALA A 73 2.14 -5.36 -8.14
CA ALA A 73 3.21 -5.44 -7.15
C ALA A 73 4.43 -6.28 -7.58
N PHE A 74 4.20 -7.36 -8.33
CA PHE A 74 5.24 -8.33 -8.69
C PHE A 74 5.78 -8.17 -10.12
N ASP A 75 5.40 -7.09 -10.81
CA ASP A 75 5.81 -6.84 -12.21
C ASP A 75 5.21 -7.86 -13.20
N ASN A 76 3.92 -8.16 -13.05
CA ASN A 76 3.10 -9.03 -13.93
C ASN A 76 3.62 -10.47 -14.13
N PRO A 77 3.96 -11.23 -13.07
CA PRO A 77 4.32 -12.63 -13.22
C PRO A 77 3.09 -13.53 -13.27
N PHE A 78 1.95 -13.08 -12.75
CA PHE A 78 0.74 -13.87 -12.56
C PHE A 78 -0.36 -13.48 -13.54
N ASN A 79 -1.19 -14.46 -13.89
CA ASN A 79 -2.31 -14.30 -14.81
C ASN A 79 -3.40 -15.33 -14.50
N ARG A 80 -4.49 -15.35 -15.25
CA ARG A 80 -5.63 -16.25 -15.05
C ARG A 80 -5.32 -17.76 -15.11
N ALA A 81 -4.14 -18.14 -15.63
CA ALA A 81 -3.70 -19.53 -15.71
C ALA A 81 -2.65 -19.88 -14.64
N THR A 82 -2.23 -18.93 -13.82
CA THR A 82 -1.25 -19.14 -12.75
C THR A 82 -1.74 -20.18 -11.76
N THR A 83 -0.88 -21.10 -11.38
CA THR A 83 -1.15 -22.15 -10.39
C THR A 83 -0.45 -21.84 -9.07
N PRO A 84 -0.83 -22.48 -7.95
CA PRO A 84 -0.06 -22.34 -6.71
C PRO A 84 1.44 -22.64 -6.84
N ALA A 85 1.82 -23.57 -7.71
CA ALA A 85 3.23 -23.90 -7.95
C ALA A 85 4.02 -22.72 -8.52
N ASP A 86 3.40 -21.86 -9.33
CA ASP A 86 4.03 -20.67 -9.91
C ASP A 86 4.26 -19.57 -8.85
N VAL A 87 3.54 -19.63 -7.72
CA VAL A 87 3.64 -18.69 -6.59
C VAL A 87 4.70 -19.14 -5.57
N ALA A 88 5.23 -20.36 -5.70
CA ALA A 88 6.11 -20.95 -4.68
C ALA A 88 7.40 -20.16 -4.42
N ALA A 89 7.94 -19.46 -5.43
CA ALA A 89 9.19 -18.71 -5.32
C ALA A 89 9.21 -17.50 -6.28
N PRO A 90 8.38 -16.48 -6.06
CA PRO A 90 8.38 -15.28 -6.90
C PRO A 90 9.71 -14.52 -6.74
N ASN A 91 10.12 -13.84 -7.80
CA ASN A 91 11.31 -12.99 -7.75
C ASN A 91 11.03 -11.68 -6.99
N LEU A 92 11.35 -11.67 -5.71
CA LEU A 92 11.15 -10.49 -4.85
C LEU A 92 12.05 -9.30 -5.23
N ASN A 93 13.05 -9.47 -6.11
CA ASN A 93 13.90 -8.35 -6.55
C ASN A 93 13.18 -7.40 -7.52
N LEU A 94 12.08 -7.86 -8.12
CA LEU A 94 11.23 -7.05 -9.02
C LEU A 94 10.28 -6.13 -8.25
N ILE A 95 9.99 -6.42 -6.99
CA ILE A 95 9.01 -5.74 -6.14
C ILE A 95 9.57 -4.40 -5.62
N HIS A 96 8.81 -3.33 -5.67
CA HIS A 96 7.63 -3.03 -6.45
C HIS A 96 8.03 -2.21 -7.66
N PRO A 97 7.50 -2.48 -8.85
CA PRO A 97 7.68 -1.61 -9.99
C PRO A 97 6.85 -0.34 -9.81
N LEU A 98 7.51 0.80 -9.75
CA LEU A 98 6.89 2.11 -9.56
C LEU A 98 6.92 2.92 -10.85
N THR A 99 5.84 3.60 -11.16
CA THR A 99 5.77 4.57 -12.24
C THR A 99 6.16 5.94 -11.71
N GLY A 100 7.14 6.57 -12.35
CA GLY A 100 7.73 7.83 -11.93
C GLY A 100 9.26 7.82 -12.09
N PRO A 101 10.01 8.71 -11.39
CA PRO A 101 9.53 9.78 -10.52
C PRO A 101 8.95 10.98 -11.29
N LEU A 102 7.94 11.63 -10.70
CA LEU A 102 7.40 12.90 -11.14
C LEU A 102 8.14 14.06 -10.46
N HIS A 103 8.65 15.01 -11.21
CA HIS A 103 9.15 16.28 -10.67
C HIS A 103 8.01 17.30 -10.55
N VAL A 104 7.76 17.83 -9.37
CA VAL A 104 6.75 18.87 -9.15
C VAL A 104 7.42 20.24 -9.14
N ASN A 105 7.14 21.05 -10.15
CA ASN A 105 7.71 22.39 -10.31
C ASN A 105 7.40 23.26 -9.10
N GLY A 106 8.44 23.92 -8.59
CA GLY A 106 8.34 24.79 -7.43
C GLY A 106 8.27 24.08 -6.07
N ALA A 107 8.33 22.76 -6.02
CA ALA A 107 8.54 22.03 -4.78
C ALA A 107 10.02 21.96 -4.43
N HIS A 108 10.37 22.19 -3.16
CA HIS A 108 11.75 22.21 -2.69
C HIS A 108 11.95 21.35 -1.46
N ARG A 109 13.18 20.91 -1.22
CA ARG A 109 13.53 20.22 0.03
C ARG A 109 13.04 21.02 1.24
N GLY A 110 12.35 20.34 2.17
CA GLY A 110 11.74 20.94 3.35
C GLY A 110 10.28 21.39 3.19
N ASP A 111 9.75 21.37 1.96
CA ASP A 111 8.32 21.53 1.71
C ASP A 111 7.58 20.21 2.02
N VAL A 112 6.25 20.27 1.96
CA VAL A 112 5.38 19.09 1.99
C VAL A 112 4.62 19.02 0.66
N LEU A 113 4.79 17.92 -0.06
CA LEU A 113 3.97 17.58 -1.21
C LEU A 113 2.62 17.06 -0.73
N ALA A 114 1.53 17.71 -1.12
CA ALA A 114 0.17 17.26 -0.86
C ALA A 114 -0.39 16.58 -2.12
N VAL A 115 -0.65 15.30 -2.01
CA VAL A 115 -1.13 14.44 -3.11
C VAL A 115 -2.55 13.99 -2.79
N THR A 116 -3.53 14.56 -3.49
CA THR A 116 -4.95 14.18 -3.31
C THR A 116 -5.31 13.09 -4.30
N MET A 117 -5.80 11.96 -3.79
CA MET A 117 -6.32 10.86 -4.61
C MET A 117 -7.62 11.29 -5.28
N ILE A 118 -7.63 11.31 -6.60
CA ILE A 118 -8.80 11.74 -7.40
C ILE A 118 -9.57 10.53 -7.93
N ASP A 119 -8.85 9.52 -8.45
CA ASP A 119 -9.47 8.32 -9.02
C ASP A 119 -8.49 7.16 -9.04
N VAL A 120 -9.00 5.95 -8.85
CA VAL A 120 -8.27 4.69 -8.97
C VAL A 120 -9.10 3.73 -9.80
N GLN A 121 -8.56 3.29 -10.92
CA GLN A 121 -9.22 2.39 -11.86
C GLN A 121 -8.37 1.15 -12.10
N PRO A 122 -8.96 -0.05 -12.29
CA PRO A 122 -8.20 -1.20 -12.73
C PRO A 122 -7.60 -0.98 -14.11
N GLY A 123 -6.51 -1.67 -14.40
CA GLY A 123 -5.94 -1.74 -15.73
C GLY A 123 -6.86 -2.43 -16.74
N PRO A 124 -6.57 -2.30 -18.05
CA PRO A 124 -7.45 -2.82 -19.10
C PRO A 124 -7.51 -4.35 -19.17
N ASP A 125 -6.64 -5.07 -18.49
CA ASP A 125 -6.66 -6.53 -18.34
C ASP A 125 -7.74 -7.03 -17.37
N HIS A 126 -8.28 -6.13 -16.52
CA HIS A 126 -9.34 -6.42 -15.54
C HIS A 126 -9.09 -7.66 -14.70
N PHE A 127 -7.84 -7.86 -14.34
CA PHE A 127 -7.39 -9.01 -13.56
C PHE A 127 -6.70 -8.55 -12.27
N GLY A 128 -6.97 -9.29 -11.19
CA GLY A 128 -6.28 -9.16 -9.92
C GLY A 128 -5.98 -10.52 -9.31
N TYR A 129 -5.14 -10.53 -8.31
CA TYR A 129 -4.81 -11.75 -7.57
C TYR A 129 -4.49 -11.43 -6.11
N THR A 130 -4.65 -12.45 -5.25
CA THR A 130 -4.16 -12.45 -3.87
C THR A 130 -3.39 -13.74 -3.66
N VAL A 131 -2.17 -13.67 -3.09
CA VAL A 131 -1.31 -14.84 -2.95
C VAL A 131 -0.86 -15.05 -1.50
N ALA A 132 -0.57 -16.31 -1.17
CA ALA A 132 0.25 -16.67 -0.03
C ALA A 132 1.58 -17.22 -0.56
N VAL A 133 2.66 -16.49 -0.30
CA VAL A 133 4.01 -16.88 -0.70
C VAL A 133 4.69 -17.59 0.49
N PRO A 134 5.28 -18.78 0.31
CA PRO A 134 5.99 -19.48 1.37
C PRO A 134 7.05 -18.60 2.04
N GLY A 135 7.02 -18.53 3.37
CA GLY A 135 7.96 -17.72 4.16
C GLY A 135 7.64 -16.22 4.22
N PHE A 136 6.52 -15.77 3.61
CA PHE A 136 6.05 -14.40 3.62
C PHE A 136 4.66 -14.28 4.27
N GLY A 137 4.23 -13.06 4.61
CA GLY A 137 2.96 -12.81 5.30
C GLY A 137 3.04 -12.92 6.83
N PHE A 138 1.97 -12.51 7.50
CA PHE A 138 1.91 -12.45 8.97
C PHE A 138 1.89 -13.84 9.63
N LEU A 139 1.20 -14.80 9.00
CA LEU A 139 1.12 -16.19 9.46
C LEU A 139 2.00 -17.16 8.64
N ARG A 140 3.18 -16.69 8.19
CA ARG A 140 4.10 -17.47 7.34
C ARG A 140 4.60 -18.80 7.93
N ASP A 141 4.49 -18.97 9.25
CA ASP A 141 4.81 -20.21 9.96
C ASP A 141 3.63 -21.19 10.02
N VAL A 142 2.42 -20.73 9.75
CA VAL A 142 1.18 -21.54 9.71
C VAL A 142 0.85 -21.92 8.26
N PHE A 143 0.97 -20.98 7.34
CA PHE A 143 0.68 -21.15 5.91
C PHE A 143 2.01 -21.23 5.13
N THR A 144 2.53 -22.43 5.03
CA THR A 144 3.84 -22.72 4.41
C THR A 144 3.73 -23.11 2.94
N GLU A 145 2.53 -23.43 2.47
CA GLU A 145 2.28 -23.82 1.09
C GLU A 145 1.83 -22.62 0.24
N PRO A 146 2.26 -22.54 -1.04
CA PRO A 146 1.85 -21.48 -1.92
C PRO A 146 0.35 -21.57 -2.24
N ALA A 147 -0.30 -20.43 -2.36
CA ALA A 147 -1.70 -20.36 -2.76
C ALA A 147 -1.97 -19.09 -3.57
N ILE A 148 -3.02 -19.12 -4.40
CA ILE A 148 -3.48 -17.98 -5.18
C ILE A 148 -5.00 -17.96 -5.22
N VAL A 149 -5.56 -16.76 -5.16
CA VAL A 149 -6.95 -16.45 -5.52
C VAL A 149 -6.91 -15.51 -6.71
N HIS A 150 -7.61 -15.88 -7.78
CA HIS A 150 -7.74 -15.08 -8.99
C HIS A 150 -8.99 -14.21 -8.90
N TRP A 151 -8.87 -12.93 -9.22
CA TRP A 151 -9.98 -12.00 -9.21
C TRP A 151 -10.29 -11.47 -10.61
N GLU A 152 -11.57 -11.49 -10.98
CA GLU A 152 -12.10 -10.75 -12.13
C GLU A 152 -12.60 -9.40 -11.63
N LEU A 153 -12.02 -8.34 -12.15
CA LEU A 153 -12.31 -6.96 -11.75
C LEU A 153 -13.36 -6.37 -12.69
N ASP A 154 -14.57 -6.11 -12.20
CA ASP A 154 -15.61 -5.53 -13.03
C ASP A 154 -15.30 -4.05 -13.31
N PRO A 155 -14.99 -3.66 -14.57
CA PRO A 155 -14.66 -2.29 -14.92
C PRO A 155 -15.87 -1.35 -14.89
N LEU A 156 -17.08 -1.91 -14.92
CA LEU A 156 -18.32 -1.17 -15.05
C LEU A 156 -19.23 -1.42 -13.85
N ALA A 157 -19.62 -0.34 -13.18
CA ALA A 157 -20.69 -0.41 -12.20
C ALA A 157 -21.99 -0.82 -12.91
N LYS A 158 -22.52 -1.99 -12.60
CA LYS A 158 -23.86 -2.38 -13.08
C LYS A 158 -24.90 -1.45 -12.48
N ASN A 159 -25.62 -0.73 -13.35
CA ASN A 159 -26.68 0.24 -12.96
C ASN A 159 -26.20 1.42 -12.09
N GLY A 160 -24.95 1.90 -12.26
CA GLY A 160 -24.40 3.01 -11.51
C GLY A 160 -24.10 2.70 -10.04
N LYS A 161 -24.04 1.40 -9.69
CA LYS A 161 -23.74 0.93 -8.34
C LYS A 161 -22.27 0.48 -8.24
N THR A 162 -21.88 0.08 -7.02
CA THR A 162 -20.54 -0.39 -6.65
C THR A 162 -19.99 -1.42 -7.64
N ARG A 163 -18.70 -1.31 -7.97
CA ARG A 163 -17.96 -2.31 -8.73
C ARG A 163 -17.42 -3.37 -7.78
N TYR A 164 -17.36 -4.59 -8.24
CA TYR A 164 -16.92 -5.73 -7.43
C TYR A 164 -15.81 -6.53 -8.10
N ALA A 165 -14.87 -7.01 -7.29
CA ALA A 165 -14.00 -8.11 -7.65
C ALA A 165 -14.70 -9.43 -7.27
N THR A 166 -14.71 -10.39 -8.18
CA THR A 166 -15.31 -11.72 -7.97
C THR A 166 -14.29 -12.81 -8.26
N SER A 167 -14.46 -13.99 -7.65
CA SER A 167 -13.51 -15.07 -7.81
C SER A 167 -14.21 -16.42 -7.94
N LYS A 168 -13.69 -17.27 -8.83
CA LYS A 168 -14.07 -18.69 -8.89
C LYS A 168 -13.44 -19.50 -7.77
N ASP A 169 -12.32 -19.03 -7.23
CA ASP A 169 -11.59 -19.66 -6.13
C ASP A 169 -12.27 -19.39 -4.78
N LEU A 170 -13.07 -18.32 -4.69
CA LEU A 170 -13.91 -17.96 -3.54
C LEU A 170 -15.37 -17.73 -3.98
N PRO A 171 -16.11 -18.78 -4.32
CA PRO A 171 -17.47 -18.63 -4.84
C PRO A 171 -18.41 -17.98 -3.83
N GLY A 172 -19.17 -16.97 -4.28
CA GLY A 172 -20.10 -16.21 -3.45
C GLY A 172 -19.44 -15.06 -2.67
N VAL A 173 -18.15 -14.80 -2.90
CA VAL A 173 -17.46 -13.63 -2.40
C VAL A 173 -17.37 -12.58 -3.51
N HIS A 174 -17.72 -11.34 -3.19
CA HIS A 174 -17.55 -10.18 -4.07
C HIS A 174 -17.07 -8.98 -3.25
N VAL A 175 -15.88 -8.50 -3.57
CA VAL A 175 -15.21 -7.44 -2.83
C VAL A 175 -15.42 -6.10 -3.53
N PRO A 176 -16.00 -5.07 -2.87
CA PRO A 176 -16.22 -3.76 -3.48
C PRO A 176 -14.90 -3.07 -3.83
N LEU A 177 -14.92 -2.17 -4.81
CA LEU A 177 -13.77 -1.36 -5.17
C LEU A 177 -13.54 -0.27 -4.12
N HIS A 178 -12.48 -0.42 -3.35
CA HIS A 178 -11.92 0.59 -2.45
C HIS A 178 -10.46 0.85 -2.83
N GLY A 179 -10.24 1.23 -4.11
CA GLY A 179 -8.92 1.29 -4.72
C GLY A 179 -7.99 2.33 -4.11
N PHE A 180 -6.75 1.93 -3.86
CA PHE A 180 -5.68 2.83 -3.41
C PHE A 180 -4.31 2.32 -3.86
N ALA A 181 -3.28 3.18 -3.74
CA ALA A 181 -1.90 2.79 -4.00
C ALA A 181 -1.24 2.30 -2.70
N GLY A 182 -0.89 1.02 -2.59
CA GLY A 182 -0.13 0.46 -1.47
C GLY A 182 1.25 1.12 -1.38
N THR A 183 1.93 1.23 -2.53
CA THR A 183 3.21 1.94 -2.61
C THR A 183 3.06 3.29 -3.31
N ILE A 184 3.12 4.35 -2.52
CA ILE A 184 3.15 5.74 -2.98
C ILE A 184 4.13 6.54 -2.12
N GLY A 185 5.09 7.25 -2.75
CA GLY A 185 6.08 7.99 -1.99
C GLY A 185 6.90 8.93 -2.84
N VAL A 186 7.74 9.71 -2.16
CA VAL A 186 8.67 10.66 -2.77
C VAL A 186 10.11 10.15 -2.69
N GLU A 187 11.02 10.70 -3.49
CA GLU A 187 12.43 10.33 -3.41
C GLU A 187 13.07 10.79 -2.10
N LEU A 188 13.90 9.91 -1.52
CA LEU A 188 14.76 10.24 -0.37
C LEU A 188 16.00 11.00 -0.82
N GLY A 189 16.51 11.92 0.01
CA GLY A 189 17.84 12.49 -0.17
C GLY A 189 18.95 11.51 0.24
N LEU A 190 20.19 11.78 -0.15
CA LEU A 190 21.33 10.93 0.23
C LEU A 190 21.51 10.75 1.75
N PRO A 191 21.31 11.79 2.60
CA PRO A 191 21.36 11.62 4.05
C PRO A 191 20.29 10.66 4.58
N GLU A 192 19.07 10.71 4.04
CA GLU A 192 17.96 9.84 4.42
C GLU A 192 18.19 8.39 3.95
N ILE A 193 18.74 8.20 2.74
CA ILE A 193 19.17 6.89 2.24
C ILE A 193 20.20 6.26 3.19
N GLU A 194 21.23 7.00 3.59
CA GLU A 194 22.25 6.48 4.50
C GLU A 194 21.69 6.15 5.88
N ALA A 195 20.81 7.02 6.42
CA ALA A 195 20.17 6.78 7.71
C ALA A 195 19.30 5.52 7.70
N ALA A 196 18.49 5.33 6.65
CA ALA A 196 17.66 4.14 6.46
C ALA A 196 18.53 2.87 6.34
N PHE A 197 19.56 2.92 5.50
CA PHE A 197 20.50 1.81 5.32
C PHE A 197 21.16 1.39 6.65
N LEU A 198 21.65 2.35 7.44
CA LEU A 198 22.31 2.05 8.72
C LEU A 198 21.33 1.44 9.74
N ARG A 199 20.09 1.91 9.81
CA ARG A 199 19.05 1.32 10.69
C ARG A 199 18.76 -0.13 10.30
N GLU A 200 18.56 -0.38 9.02
CA GLU A 200 18.26 -1.71 8.49
C GLU A 200 19.45 -2.66 8.64
N ASP A 201 20.68 -2.19 8.42
CA ASP A 201 21.89 -2.98 8.64
C ASP A 201 22.09 -3.35 10.13
N GLN A 202 21.79 -2.44 11.06
CA GLN A 202 21.81 -2.75 12.50
C GLN A 202 20.81 -3.85 12.85
N LEU A 203 19.57 -3.79 12.32
CA LEU A 203 18.57 -4.82 12.54
C LEU A 203 19.01 -6.17 11.94
N ARG A 204 19.60 -6.16 10.74
CA ARG A 204 20.16 -7.35 10.09
C ARG A 204 21.24 -8.03 10.94
N ARG A 205 22.11 -7.26 11.60
CA ARG A 205 23.20 -7.77 12.46
C ARG A 205 22.71 -8.51 13.71
N VAL A 206 21.47 -8.27 14.12
CA VAL A 206 20.80 -8.96 15.24
C VAL A 206 19.76 -9.97 14.75
N GLU A 207 19.93 -10.44 13.52
CA GLU A 207 19.10 -11.48 12.88
C GLU A 207 17.64 -11.06 12.67
N GLY A 208 17.35 -9.76 12.67
CA GLY A 208 16.05 -9.23 12.28
C GLY A 208 15.77 -9.46 10.80
N PHE A 209 14.50 -9.63 10.44
CA PHE A 209 14.10 -9.79 9.04
C PHE A 209 14.24 -8.46 8.31
N VAL A 210 15.18 -8.38 7.36
CA VAL A 210 15.48 -7.18 6.57
C VAL A 210 15.74 -7.60 5.13
N LEU A 211 15.31 -6.74 4.20
CA LEU A 211 15.60 -6.86 2.77
C LEU A 211 16.60 -5.76 2.38
N PRO A 212 17.91 -6.03 2.44
CA PRO A 212 18.95 -5.04 2.13
C PRO A 212 18.89 -4.65 0.65
N PRO A 213 19.61 -3.58 0.25
CA PRO A 213 19.81 -3.26 -1.15
C PRO A 213 20.26 -4.50 -1.94
N GLU A 214 19.61 -4.79 -3.05
CA GLU A 214 19.90 -5.91 -3.92
C GLU A 214 19.97 -5.41 -5.37
N PRO A 215 21.16 -5.40 -5.98
CA PRO A 215 21.34 -4.86 -7.32
C PRO A 215 20.82 -5.76 -8.44
N THR A 216 20.60 -7.05 -8.18
CA THR A 216 20.02 -7.96 -9.17
C THR A 216 18.60 -7.51 -9.50
N ASP A 217 18.27 -7.41 -10.80
CA ASP A 217 16.99 -6.94 -11.31
C ASP A 217 16.59 -5.51 -10.88
N ALA A 218 17.55 -4.73 -10.38
CA ALA A 218 17.29 -3.33 -10.04
C ALA A 218 17.12 -2.44 -11.29
N VAL A 219 16.09 -1.61 -11.28
CA VAL A 219 15.78 -0.65 -12.33
C VAL A 219 15.82 0.77 -11.74
N PRO A 220 16.55 1.71 -12.36
CA PRO A 220 17.37 1.57 -13.56
C PRO A 220 18.72 0.87 -13.30
N ALA A 221 19.02 -0.14 -14.09
CA ALA A 221 20.24 -0.97 -13.92
C ALA A 221 21.55 -0.15 -14.03
N ALA A 222 21.56 0.91 -14.82
CA ALA A 222 22.72 1.78 -14.98
C ALA A 222 23.11 2.51 -13.68
N LEU A 223 22.19 2.72 -12.74
CA LEU A 223 22.43 3.37 -11.45
C LEU A 223 22.47 2.33 -10.31
N CYS A 224 21.46 1.47 -10.25
CA CYS A 224 21.18 0.58 -9.12
C CYS A 224 21.55 -0.89 -9.36
N GLY A 225 21.81 -1.27 -10.62
CA GLY A 225 22.15 -2.65 -11.00
C GLY A 225 23.56 -3.07 -10.54
N PRO A 226 23.98 -4.34 -10.83
CA PRO A 226 25.23 -4.92 -10.34
C PRO A 226 26.50 -4.10 -10.66
N HIS A 227 26.47 -3.33 -11.73
CA HIS A 227 27.56 -2.46 -12.16
C HIS A 227 27.25 -0.96 -11.94
N GLY A 228 26.11 -0.65 -11.35
CA GLY A 228 25.68 0.72 -11.07
C GLY A 228 26.47 1.34 -9.91
N PRO A 229 26.76 2.66 -9.97
CA PRO A 229 27.53 3.34 -8.94
C PRO A 229 26.82 3.42 -7.58
N ALA A 230 25.50 3.28 -7.55
CA ALA A 230 24.68 3.33 -6.33
C ALA A 230 24.12 1.96 -5.89
N ARG A 231 24.61 0.86 -6.46
CA ARG A 231 24.10 -0.51 -6.25
C ARG A 231 23.85 -0.87 -4.77
N ASP A 232 24.72 -0.42 -3.87
CA ASP A 232 24.66 -0.75 -2.44
C ASP A 232 23.85 0.28 -1.63
N ARG A 233 23.24 1.27 -2.28
CA ARG A 233 22.46 2.36 -1.66
C ARG A 233 21.12 2.62 -2.35
N CYS A 234 20.79 1.89 -3.40
CA CYS A 234 19.46 1.88 -3.96
C CYS A 234 18.57 1.01 -3.06
N LEU A 235 17.74 1.66 -2.24
CA LEU A 235 16.90 0.97 -1.27
C LEU A 235 15.75 0.25 -1.96
N ARG A 236 15.39 -0.93 -1.47
CA ARG A 236 14.23 -1.68 -1.95
C ARG A 236 12.94 -0.94 -1.58
N THR A 237 11.91 -1.15 -2.37
CA THR A 237 10.60 -0.51 -2.22
C THR A 237 9.71 -1.20 -1.18
N ILE A 238 9.96 -2.47 -0.84
CA ILE A 238 9.17 -3.25 0.11
C ILE A 238 9.06 -2.60 1.50
N PRO A 239 10.15 -2.17 2.19
CA PRO A 239 9.98 -1.51 3.47
C PRO A 239 9.47 -0.07 3.33
N PRO A 240 8.40 0.32 4.05
CA PRO A 240 8.00 1.72 4.15
C PRO A 240 9.05 2.53 4.95
N ARG A 241 9.19 3.81 4.64
CA ARG A 241 10.15 4.72 5.30
C ARG A 241 9.59 6.14 5.40
N GLU A 242 10.44 7.09 5.77
CA GLU A 242 10.11 8.51 5.93
C GLU A 242 9.52 9.17 4.67
N ASN A 243 9.77 8.58 3.51
CA ASN A 243 9.24 9.03 2.22
C ASN A 243 7.83 8.48 1.90
N GLY A 244 7.23 7.71 2.77
CA GLY A 244 6.06 6.89 2.46
C GLY A 244 6.51 5.54 1.89
N GLY A 245 6.29 5.32 0.61
CA GLY A 245 6.56 4.05 -0.05
C GLY A 245 5.45 3.04 0.25
N ASN A 246 5.82 1.82 0.57
CA ASN A 246 4.92 0.69 0.81
C ASN A 246 4.27 0.76 2.20
N THR A 247 3.29 1.64 2.37
CA THR A 247 2.63 1.86 3.67
C THR A 247 1.34 1.08 3.85
N ASP A 248 0.73 0.63 2.77
CA ASP A 248 -0.47 -0.22 2.72
C ASP A 248 -1.61 0.24 3.64
N VAL A 249 -1.80 1.57 3.67
CA VAL A 249 -2.87 2.19 4.45
C VAL A 249 -4.13 2.29 3.59
N LYS A 250 -5.09 1.39 3.79
CA LYS A 250 -6.31 1.31 2.96
C LYS A 250 -7.14 2.59 2.92
N GLN A 251 -6.96 3.50 3.88
CA GLN A 251 -7.62 4.80 3.90
C GLN A 251 -7.07 5.79 2.85
N MET A 252 -6.05 5.42 2.06
CA MET A 252 -5.52 6.23 0.95
C MET A 252 -6.39 6.19 -0.32
N VAL A 253 -7.68 6.04 -0.15
CA VAL A 253 -8.70 6.00 -1.21
C VAL A 253 -9.01 7.38 -1.79
N GLN A 254 -9.83 7.41 -2.82
CA GLN A 254 -10.34 8.65 -3.44
C GLN A 254 -10.84 9.67 -2.40
N GLY A 255 -10.39 10.92 -2.53
CA GLY A 255 -10.71 12.04 -1.63
C GLY A 255 -9.79 12.19 -0.43
N THR A 256 -8.85 11.26 -0.19
CA THR A 256 -7.81 11.42 0.81
C THR A 256 -6.63 12.19 0.24
N THR A 257 -6.01 13.05 1.06
CA THR A 257 -4.78 13.77 0.72
C THR A 257 -3.62 13.21 1.54
N LEU A 258 -2.60 12.73 0.84
CA LEU A 258 -1.33 12.28 1.42
C LEU A 258 -0.36 13.44 1.46
N LEU A 259 0.34 13.60 2.56
CA LEU A 259 1.28 14.67 2.81
C LEU A 259 2.68 14.08 2.97
N PHE A 260 3.54 14.28 1.98
CA PHE A 260 4.90 13.76 1.98
C PHE A 260 5.92 14.85 2.21
N PRO A 261 6.90 14.69 3.13
CA PRO A 261 8.02 15.62 3.24
C PRO A 261 8.91 15.52 1.99
N CYS A 262 9.25 16.65 1.38
CA CYS A 262 10.18 16.66 0.25
C CYS A 262 11.62 16.61 0.74
N PHE A 263 12.35 15.58 0.38
CA PHE A 263 13.77 15.40 0.73
C PHE A 263 14.73 15.88 -0.37
N ILE A 264 14.20 16.12 -1.57
CA ILE A 264 14.91 16.71 -2.71
C ILE A 264 14.01 17.76 -3.38
N ASP A 265 14.59 18.58 -4.26
CA ASP A 265 13.82 19.52 -5.09
C ASP A 265 12.97 18.72 -6.10
N GLY A 266 11.74 19.18 -6.32
CA GLY A 266 10.75 18.45 -7.12
C GLY A 266 10.09 17.27 -6.44
N CYS A 267 10.50 16.91 -5.22
CA CYS A 267 10.05 15.81 -4.37
C CYS A 267 10.24 14.42 -4.98
N GLY A 268 10.00 14.21 -6.30
CA GLY A 268 10.16 12.91 -6.98
C GLY A 268 9.07 11.89 -6.63
N LEU A 269 7.79 12.22 -6.88
CA LEU A 269 6.67 11.34 -6.57
C LEU A 269 6.63 10.11 -7.50
N SER A 270 6.46 8.93 -6.91
CA SER A 270 6.26 7.67 -7.64
C SER A 270 5.11 6.86 -7.05
N ILE A 271 4.40 6.13 -7.91
CA ILE A 271 3.22 5.32 -7.54
C ILE A 271 3.33 3.94 -8.19
N GLY A 272 2.97 2.90 -7.44
CA GLY A 272 2.81 1.52 -7.91
C GLY A 272 2.05 0.69 -6.90
N ASP A 273 2.05 -0.64 -7.07
CA ASP A 273 1.48 -1.54 -6.07
C ASP A 273 0.04 -1.13 -5.70
N VAL A 274 -0.82 -1.12 -6.71
CA VAL A 274 -2.18 -0.61 -6.56
C VAL A 274 -3.13 -1.74 -6.27
N HIS A 275 -3.91 -1.57 -5.22
CA HIS A 275 -4.86 -2.56 -4.73
C HIS A 275 -6.28 -2.20 -5.13
N TRP A 276 -7.09 -3.21 -5.47
CA TRP A 276 -8.54 -3.07 -5.60
C TRP A 276 -9.20 -2.88 -4.23
N ALA A 277 -8.79 -3.68 -3.26
CA ALA A 277 -9.19 -3.61 -1.86
C ALA A 277 -8.18 -4.39 -0.99
N GLN A 278 -8.13 -4.04 0.28
CA GLN A 278 -7.28 -4.66 1.29
C GLN A 278 -7.96 -4.59 2.66
N GLY A 279 -7.81 -5.63 3.46
CA GLY A 279 -8.10 -5.59 4.89
C GLY A 279 -6.97 -4.90 5.67
N ASP A 280 -7.27 -4.26 6.79
CA ASP A 280 -6.24 -3.67 7.65
C ASP A 280 -5.24 -4.75 8.10
N GLY A 281 -3.96 -4.53 7.81
CA GLY A 281 -2.87 -5.44 8.14
C GLY A 281 -2.35 -6.30 6.99
N GLU A 282 -3.06 -6.38 5.86
CA GLU A 282 -2.60 -7.10 4.64
C GLU A 282 -1.98 -8.47 4.96
N VAL A 283 -2.69 -9.25 5.75
CA VAL A 283 -2.13 -10.35 6.56
C VAL A 283 -1.47 -11.47 5.76
N SER A 284 -1.82 -11.71 4.49
CA SER A 284 -1.13 -12.69 3.65
C SER A 284 0.14 -12.12 2.99
N GLY A 285 0.34 -10.81 3.05
CA GLY A 285 1.41 -10.07 2.38
C GLY A 285 1.05 -9.64 0.95
N THR A 286 -0.25 -9.74 0.60
CA THR A 286 -0.85 -9.18 -0.62
C THR A 286 -2.30 -8.82 -0.38
N ALA A 287 -2.77 -7.77 -1.04
CA ALA A 287 -4.16 -7.36 -1.16
C ALA A 287 -4.84 -8.07 -2.35
N ILE A 288 -5.82 -7.43 -2.99
CA ILE A 288 -6.19 -7.73 -4.37
C ILE A 288 -5.29 -6.87 -5.26
N GLU A 289 -4.17 -7.43 -5.67
CA GLU A 289 -3.16 -6.81 -6.49
C GLU A 289 -3.66 -6.61 -7.92
N MET A 290 -3.37 -5.46 -8.53
CA MET A 290 -3.81 -5.17 -9.90
C MET A 290 -2.90 -4.21 -10.65
N ASN A 291 -2.89 -4.30 -11.97
CA ASN A 291 -2.49 -3.18 -12.82
C ASN A 291 -3.53 -2.08 -12.70
N ALA A 292 -3.12 -0.82 -12.71
CA ALA A 292 -4.06 0.25 -12.44
C ALA A 292 -3.79 1.55 -13.23
N ILE A 293 -4.76 2.45 -13.17
CA ILE A 293 -4.67 3.84 -13.62
C ILE A 293 -5.06 4.71 -12.43
N VAL A 294 -4.10 5.47 -11.89
CA VAL A 294 -4.27 6.30 -10.71
C VAL A 294 -4.17 7.76 -11.09
N THR A 295 -5.17 8.56 -10.77
CA THR A 295 -5.15 10.01 -10.97
C THR A 295 -5.06 10.72 -9.63
N VAL A 296 -4.09 11.62 -9.52
CA VAL A 296 -3.86 12.44 -8.32
C VAL A 296 -3.80 13.92 -8.68
N LYS A 297 -4.08 14.77 -7.70
CA LYS A 297 -3.78 16.21 -7.76
C LYS A 297 -2.57 16.51 -6.90
N VAL A 298 -1.62 17.29 -7.42
CA VAL A 298 -0.39 17.65 -6.70
C VAL A 298 -0.40 19.12 -6.28
N GLU A 299 -0.13 19.38 -5.00
CA GLU A 299 -0.02 20.72 -4.41
C GLU A 299 1.18 20.76 -3.45
N VAL A 300 1.64 21.94 -3.06
CA VAL A 300 2.78 22.08 -2.14
C VAL A 300 2.42 22.98 -0.96
N ARG A 301 2.78 22.53 0.24
CA ARG A 301 2.72 23.30 1.48
C ARG A 301 4.14 23.68 1.87
N LYS A 302 4.46 24.96 1.79
CA LYS A 302 5.81 25.48 1.94
C LYS A 302 6.37 25.34 3.35
N ASN A 303 7.61 24.85 3.47
CA ASN A 303 8.41 24.83 4.70
C ASN A 303 7.74 24.12 5.89
N LEU A 304 6.94 23.05 5.63
CA LEU A 304 6.23 22.34 6.69
C LEU A 304 6.80 20.96 7.03
N ALA A 305 7.76 20.42 6.26
CA ALA A 305 8.27 19.07 6.50
C ALA A 305 8.78 18.86 7.93
N ALA A 306 9.64 19.76 8.41
CA ALA A 306 10.17 19.69 9.77
C ALA A 306 9.07 19.83 10.85
N LYS A 307 8.05 20.66 10.63
CA LYS A 307 6.89 20.79 11.54
C LYS A 307 6.05 19.52 11.60
N TYR A 308 6.08 18.70 10.54
CA TYR A 308 5.42 17.40 10.48
C TYR A 308 6.35 16.25 10.91
N GLY A 309 7.54 16.57 11.43
CA GLY A 309 8.51 15.59 11.90
C GLY A 309 9.22 14.84 10.78
N ASN A 310 9.17 15.36 9.55
CA ASN A 310 9.67 14.70 8.33
C ASN A 310 9.08 13.29 8.09
N TRP A 311 7.81 13.10 8.47
CA TRP A 311 7.06 11.88 8.26
C TRP A 311 5.79 12.12 7.43
N PRO A 312 5.33 11.14 6.64
CA PRO A 312 4.06 11.23 5.92
C PRO A 312 2.87 11.38 6.86
N ARG A 313 1.81 11.98 6.35
CA ARG A 313 0.52 12.13 7.04
C ARG A 313 -0.61 11.94 6.07
N LEU A 314 -1.78 11.66 6.60
CA LEU A 314 -3.03 11.56 5.85
C LEU A 314 -4.01 12.61 6.34
N GLU A 315 -4.75 13.22 5.41
CA GLU A 315 -5.87 14.10 5.69
C GLU A 315 -7.06 13.69 4.83
N SER A 316 -8.26 13.79 5.37
CA SER A 316 -9.49 13.55 4.63
C SER A 316 -10.43 14.74 4.75
N ASN A 317 -11.13 15.04 3.67
CA ASN A 317 -12.16 16.07 3.61
C ASN A 317 -13.57 15.50 3.40
N ARG A 318 -13.86 14.33 3.99
CA ARG A 318 -15.17 13.66 3.98
C ARG A 318 -15.53 12.94 2.67
N SER A 319 -14.60 12.23 2.08
CA SER A 319 -14.88 11.32 0.95
C SER A 319 -15.97 10.30 1.31
N GLY A 320 -16.92 10.08 0.40
CA GLY A 320 -17.92 9.00 0.53
C GLY A 320 -17.26 7.62 0.65
N VAL A 321 -16.22 7.38 -0.15
CA VAL A 321 -15.48 6.10 -0.15
C VAL A 321 -14.88 5.78 1.22
N LEU A 322 -14.40 6.76 1.98
CA LEU A 322 -13.90 6.52 3.35
C LEU A 322 -14.98 5.98 4.29
N ARG A 323 -16.26 6.33 4.07
CA ARG A 323 -17.36 5.80 4.90
C ARG A 323 -17.67 4.36 4.54
N GLU A 324 -17.47 3.98 3.28
CA GLU A 324 -17.69 2.62 2.79
C GLU A 324 -16.61 1.63 3.26
N LEU A 325 -15.48 2.13 3.81
CA LEU A 325 -14.44 1.29 4.43
C LEU A 325 -14.84 0.75 5.81
N GLU A 326 -15.81 1.37 6.47
CA GLU A 326 -16.36 0.85 7.72
C GLU A 326 -17.53 -0.07 7.43
N PRO A 327 -17.54 -1.31 7.98
CA PRO A 327 -18.61 -2.25 7.73
C PRO A 327 -19.90 -1.82 8.42
N ASP A 328 -21.03 -1.86 7.71
CA ASP A 328 -22.36 -1.74 8.32
C ASP A 328 -22.70 -3.00 9.10
N ASP A 329 -22.47 -4.17 8.48
CA ASP A 329 -22.64 -5.49 9.09
C ASP A 329 -21.27 -6.21 9.18
N PHE A 330 -20.97 -6.76 10.34
CA PHE A 330 -19.72 -7.49 10.55
C PHE A 330 -19.86 -8.63 11.54
N VAL A 331 -18.92 -9.57 11.47
CA VAL A 331 -18.57 -10.46 12.58
C VAL A 331 -17.12 -10.19 12.97
N ALA A 332 -16.83 -10.17 14.27
CA ALA A 332 -15.47 -9.92 14.74
C ALA A 332 -15.00 -11.01 15.71
N THR A 333 -13.70 -11.28 15.66
CA THR A 333 -13.00 -12.09 16.66
C THR A 333 -12.05 -11.23 17.45
N MET A 334 -11.78 -11.60 18.70
CA MET A 334 -10.87 -10.87 19.57
C MET A 334 -9.73 -11.77 19.99
N GLY A 335 -8.51 -11.25 19.89
CA GLY A 335 -7.29 -11.89 20.33
C GLY A 335 -6.67 -11.17 21.52
N ILE A 336 -6.03 -11.94 22.38
CA ILE A 336 -5.22 -11.45 23.49
C ILE A 336 -3.80 -12.05 23.38
N PRO A 337 -2.77 -11.46 24.01
CA PRO A 337 -1.38 -11.89 23.81
C PRO A 337 -1.05 -13.17 24.59
N VAL A 338 -1.69 -14.27 24.21
CA VAL A 338 -1.46 -15.61 24.79
C VAL A 338 -0.47 -16.38 23.93
N LYS A 339 0.59 -16.87 24.54
CA LYS A 339 1.57 -17.72 23.88
C LYS A 339 1.05 -19.15 23.74
N PRO A 340 1.31 -19.81 22.63
CA PRO A 340 1.12 -21.26 22.53
C PRO A 340 1.92 -21.98 23.62
N ALA A 341 1.37 -23.08 24.14
CA ALA A 341 2.04 -23.87 25.16
C ALA A 341 3.44 -24.32 24.70
N GLY A 342 4.44 -24.11 25.56
CA GLY A 342 5.83 -24.49 25.29
C GLY A 342 6.64 -23.48 24.46
N VAL A 343 6.03 -22.41 23.98
CA VAL A 343 6.76 -21.35 23.28
C VAL A 343 7.35 -20.37 24.28
N VAL A 344 8.67 -20.20 24.25
CA VAL A 344 9.39 -19.20 25.05
C VAL A 344 9.78 -18.06 24.10
N MET A 345 9.19 -16.88 24.32
CA MET A 345 9.50 -15.67 23.56
C MET A 345 10.69 -14.94 24.18
N GLN A 346 11.33 -14.08 23.41
CA GLN A 346 12.35 -13.16 23.93
C GLN A 346 11.73 -12.22 24.98
N PRO A 347 12.52 -11.75 25.96
CA PRO A 347 12.05 -10.81 26.96
C PRO A 347 11.48 -9.54 26.33
N GLU A 348 10.34 -9.10 26.83
CA GLU A 348 9.69 -7.87 26.40
C GLU A 348 10.23 -6.69 27.20
N ARG A 349 10.62 -5.60 26.52
CA ARG A 349 11.41 -4.52 27.13
C ARG A 349 10.84 -3.11 26.97
N TRP A 350 9.67 -2.96 26.37
CA TRP A 350 9.17 -1.62 26.00
C TRP A 350 8.94 -0.67 27.18
N PHE A 351 8.45 -1.20 28.30
CA PHE A 351 8.10 -0.40 29.46
C PHE A 351 9.02 -0.63 30.69
N HIS A 352 10.06 -1.44 30.53
CA HIS A 352 10.96 -1.83 31.61
C HIS A 352 12.40 -1.51 31.20
N SER A 353 12.90 -0.36 31.66
CA SER A 353 14.24 0.12 31.32
C SER A 353 15.38 -0.78 31.81
N ASP A 354 15.17 -1.57 32.87
CA ASP A 354 16.22 -2.25 33.60
C ASP A 354 16.00 -3.76 33.81
N ALA A 355 14.87 -4.28 33.35
CA ALA A 355 14.53 -5.67 33.67
C ALA A 355 14.99 -6.60 32.55
N GLN A 356 15.85 -7.51 32.90
CA GLN A 356 15.88 -8.81 32.24
C GLN A 356 14.59 -9.55 32.67
N LEU A 357 13.50 -9.26 31.93
CA LEU A 357 12.27 -10.00 32.19
C LEU A 357 12.49 -11.45 31.76
N THR A 358 12.26 -12.37 32.71
CA THR A 358 12.16 -13.79 32.37
C THR A 358 10.98 -13.93 31.38
N PRO A 359 11.17 -14.55 30.22
CA PRO A 359 10.07 -14.74 29.28
C PRO A 359 8.93 -15.48 29.93
N LEU A 360 7.72 -14.93 29.86
CA LEU A 360 6.52 -15.59 30.34
C LEU A 360 6.24 -16.83 29.48
N THR A 361 5.74 -17.89 30.06
CA THR A 361 5.48 -19.17 29.38
C THR A 361 4.15 -19.19 28.64
N ASN A 362 3.20 -18.32 29.00
CA ASN A 362 1.83 -18.38 28.52
C ASN A 362 1.23 -17.01 28.15
N GLN A 363 1.94 -15.91 28.38
CA GLN A 363 1.43 -14.56 28.19
C GLN A 363 2.55 -13.60 27.81
N SER A 364 2.21 -12.49 27.18
CA SER A 364 3.14 -11.48 26.70
C SER A 364 2.49 -10.09 26.69
N GLU A 365 3.29 -9.05 26.75
CA GLU A 365 2.88 -7.66 26.44
C GLU A 365 3.07 -7.33 24.94
N ASP A 366 3.10 -8.33 24.07
CA ASP A 366 3.29 -8.17 22.62
C ASP A 366 1.94 -8.12 21.89
N VAL A 367 1.60 -6.95 21.38
CA VAL A 367 0.37 -6.72 20.59
C VAL A 367 0.33 -7.59 19.32
N THR A 368 1.48 -8.01 18.80
CA THR A 368 1.56 -8.89 17.62
C THR A 368 0.97 -10.27 17.93
N LEU A 369 1.15 -10.77 19.16
CA LEU A 369 0.53 -12.03 19.59
C LEU A 369 -1.00 -11.90 19.69
N ALA A 370 -1.49 -10.76 20.15
CA ALA A 370 -2.94 -10.50 20.19
C ALA A 370 -3.53 -10.45 18.77
N ALA A 371 -2.85 -9.79 17.82
CA ALA A 371 -3.25 -9.76 16.43
C ALA A 371 -3.26 -11.17 15.80
N ARG A 372 -2.22 -11.97 16.07
CA ARG A 372 -2.13 -13.35 15.62
C ARG A 372 -3.27 -14.22 16.17
N ASP A 373 -3.61 -14.08 17.44
CA ASP A 373 -4.70 -14.82 18.08
C ASP A 373 -6.06 -14.43 17.50
N ALA A 374 -6.32 -13.14 17.27
CA ALA A 374 -7.54 -12.65 16.64
C ALA A 374 -7.70 -13.25 15.23
N LEU A 375 -6.68 -13.15 14.39
CA LEU A 375 -6.69 -13.64 13.02
C LEU A 375 -6.88 -15.16 12.93
N LEU A 376 -6.19 -15.94 13.78
CA LEU A 376 -6.36 -17.40 13.82
C LEU A 376 -7.79 -17.79 14.22
N LYS A 377 -8.42 -17.05 15.14
CA LYS A 377 -9.82 -17.25 15.50
C LYS A 377 -10.76 -16.91 14.34
N MET A 378 -10.50 -15.85 13.58
CA MET A 378 -11.27 -15.51 12.39
C MET A 378 -11.17 -16.61 11.32
N ILE A 379 -9.96 -17.09 11.04
CA ILE A 379 -9.75 -18.23 10.13
C ILE A 379 -10.51 -19.47 10.61
N ASN A 380 -10.51 -19.77 11.90
CA ASN A 380 -11.27 -20.88 12.45
C ASN A 380 -12.78 -20.69 12.29
N LEU A 381 -13.29 -19.48 12.57
CA LEU A 381 -14.70 -19.11 12.37
C LEU A 381 -15.13 -19.32 10.92
N LEU A 382 -14.32 -18.89 9.97
CA LEU A 382 -14.59 -18.96 8.53
C LEU A 382 -14.54 -20.39 7.99
N THR A 383 -13.79 -21.29 8.62
CA THR A 383 -13.62 -22.68 8.17
C THR A 383 -14.54 -23.69 8.85
N GLU A 384 -15.18 -23.30 9.96
CA GLU A 384 -16.13 -24.15 10.68
C GLU A 384 -17.54 -23.98 10.08
N PRO A 385 -18.13 -25.01 9.46
CA PRO A 385 -19.42 -24.88 8.75
C PRO A 385 -20.58 -24.37 9.62
N SER A 386 -20.53 -24.59 10.94
CA SER A 386 -21.60 -24.17 11.85
C SER A 386 -21.51 -22.69 12.26
N THR A 387 -20.39 -22.02 12.03
CA THR A 387 -20.16 -20.63 12.43
C THR A 387 -19.82 -19.71 11.26
N SER A 388 -19.42 -20.27 10.13
CA SER A 388 -18.99 -19.50 8.96
C SER A 388 -20.16 -18.72 8.34
N PRO A 389 -20.02 -17.41 8.12
CA PRO A 389 -20.96 -16.62 7.33
C PRO A 389 -20.80 -16.83 5.81
N ALA A 390 -19.72 -17.48 5.39
CA ALA A 390 -19.45 -17.71 3.98
C ALA A 390 -20.51 -18.63 3.36
N PRO A 391 -21.02 -18.33 2.14
CA PRO A 391 -22.06 -19.12 1.51
C PRO A 391 -21.62 -20.54 1.12
N LYS A 392 -20.31 -20.77 1.10
CA LYS A 392 -19.69 -22.08 0.85
C LYS A 392 -18.53 -22.31 1.81
N PRO A 393 -18.26 -23.57 2.21
CA PRO A 393 -17.14 -23.89 3.07
C PRO A 393 -15.80 -23.42 2.46
N LEU A 394 -14.98 -22.75 3.27
CA LEU A 394 -13.65 -22.31 2.90
C LEU A 394 -12.59 -23.26 3.47
N THR A 395 -11.53 -23.48 2.73
CA THR A 395 -10.31 -24.06 3.27
C THR A 395 -9.58 -23.02 4.15
N ARG A 396 -8.70 -23.47 5.04
CA ARG A 396 -7.95 -22.54 5.92
C ARG A 396 -7.15 -21.50 5.12
N VAL A 397 -6.55 -21.89 4.01
CA VAL A 397 -5.79 -20.95 3.18
C VAL A 397 -6.70 -19.96 2.46
N GLN A 398 -7.87 -20.40 1.98
CA GLN A 398 -8.87 -19.49 1.41
C GLN A 398 -9.38 -18.47 2.44
N ALA A 399 -9.66 -18.92 3.66
CA ALA A 399 -10.02 -18.04 4.77
C ALA A 399 -8.90 -17.03 5.09
N TYR A 400 -7.65 -17.46 5.10
CA TYR A 400 -6.49 -16.56 5.30
C TYR A 400 -6.37 -15.52 4.20
N LEU A 401 -6.49 -15.89 2.93
CA LEU A 401 -6.47 -14.96 1.80
C LEU A 401 -7.68 -14.01 1.81
N LEU A 402 -8.86 -14.51 2.21
CA LEU A 402 -10.04 -13.65 2.39
C LEU A 402 -9.82 -12.63 3.52
N CYS A 403 -9.22 -13.04 4.65
CA CYS A 403 -8.87 -12.10 5.72
C CYS A 403 -7.94 -10.99 5.23
N SER A 404 -6.99 -11.31 4.34
CA SER A 404 -6.06 -10.31 3.79
C SER A 404 -6.75 -9.19 3.01
N VAL A 405 -7.88 -9.46 2.39
CA VAL A 405 -8.59 -8.51 1.52
C VAL A 405 -9.84 -7.89 2.14
N ALA A 406 -10.43 -8.54 3.16
CA ALA A 406 -11.76 -8.18 3.69
C ALA A 406 -11.89 -8.25 5.22
N CYS A 407 -10.83 -8.51 5.97
CA CYS A 407 -10.84 -8.42 7.43
C CYS A 407 -9.95 -7.28 7.91
N ASP A 408 -10.38 -6.59 8.95
CA ASP A 408 -9.68 -5.45 9.52
C ASP A 408 -9.10 -5.79 10.88
N LEU A 409 -7.78 -5.95 10.96
CA LEU A 409 -7.06 -6.03 12.23
C LEU A 409 -6.97 -4.66 12.88
N ARG A 410 -7.63 -4.47 14.00
CA ARG A 410 -7.66 -3.20 14.74
C ARG A 410 -7.17 -3.37 16.15
N ILE A 411 -6.30 -2.47 16.58
CA ILE A 411 -5.88 -2.38 17.98
C ILE A 411 -7.05 -1.80 18.78
N SER A 412 -7.71 -2.64 19.57
CA SER A 412 -8.85 -2.23 20.39
C SER A 412 -8.42 -1.67 21.75
N ASN A 413 -7.35 -2.25 22.33
CA ASN A 413 -6.84 -1.86 23.66
C ASN A 413 -5.35 -2.22 23.78
N VAL A 414 -4.53 -1.25 24.22
CA VAL A 414 -3.09 -1.43 24.51
C VAL A 414 -2.72 -0.85 25.88
N VAL A 415 -3.70 -0.68 26.78
CA VAL A 415 -3.51 -0.07 28.11
C VAL A 415 -3.81 -1.03 29.26
N ASP A 416 -4.59 -2.06 29.04
CA ASP A 416 -5.00 -3.01 30.11
C ASP A 416 -4.01 -4.19 30.15
N VAL A 417 -2.80 -3.87 30.59
CA VAL A 417 -1.74 -4.89 30.77
C VAL A 417 -2.17 -5.99 31.74
N PRO A 418 -1.84 -7.23 31.46
CA PRO A 418 -1.04 -7.73 30.33
C PRO A 418 -1.88 -8.19 29.13
N ASN A 419 -3.17 -7.90 29.10
CA ASN A 419 -4.13 -8.44 28.16
C ASN A 419 -4.55 -7.41 27.10
N TYR A 420 -3.61 -6.98 26.24
CA TYR A 420 -3.93 -6.17 25.07
C TYR A 420 -4.96 -6.89 24.20
N VAL A 421 -5.84 -6.13 23.57
CA VAL A 421 -6.88 -6.66 22.68
C VAL A 421 -6.70 -6.14 21.28
N VAL A 422 -6.58 -7.07 20.34
CA VAL A 422 -6.73 -6.81 18.90
C VAL A 422 -8.02 -7.48 18.45
N SER A 423 -8.80 -6.78 17.65
CA SER A 423 -10.02 -7.33 17.04
C SER A 423 -9.82 -7.44 15.53
N ASP A 424 -10.34 -8.51 14.96
CA ASP A 424 -10.33 -8.77 13.51
C ASP A 424 -11.78 -8.76 13.03
N PHE A 425 -12.12 -7.76 12.20
CA PHE A 425 -13.49 -7.50 11.72
C PHE A 425 -13.65 -7.97 10.30
N LEU A 426 -14.49 -8.96 10.07
CA LEU A 426 -14.89 -9.39 8.74
C LEU A 426 -16.15 -8.63 8.30
N HIS A 427 -16.07 -7.95 7.17
CA HIS A 427 -17.20 -7.30 6.52
C HIS A 427 -18.15 -8.34 5.92
N LEU A 428 -19.42 -8.36 6.32
CA LEU A 428 -20.38 -9.35 5.83
C LEU A 428 -20.96 -9.02 4.44
N ASP A 429 -20.84 -7.79 4.02
CA ASP A 429 -21.26 -7.32 2.70
C ASP A 429 -20.40 -7.89 1.53
N VAL A 430 -19.26 -8.51 1.84
CA VAL A 430 -18.45 -9.24 0.84
C VAL A 430 -19.08 -10.57 0.42
N PHE A 431 -20.09 -11.04 1.14
CA PHE A 431 -20.80 -12.26 0.78
C PHE A 431 -22.08 -11.97 0.01
N GLU A 432 -22.35 -12.74 -1.04
CA GLU A 432 -23.65 -12.71 -1.72
C GLU A 432 -24.76 -13.07 -0.72
N LYS A 433 -25.77 -12.21 -0.61
CA LYS A 433 -26.97 -12.55 0.17
C LYS A 433 -27.61 -13.77 -0.49
N SER A 434 -27.87 -14.82 0.30
CA SER A 434 -28.61 -15.98 -0.20
C SER A 434 -29.97 -15.52 -0.73
N ALA A 435 -30.35 -15.99 -1.92
CA ALA A 435 -31.62 -15.66 -2.57
C ALA A 435 -32.87 -16.14 -1.77
N ASP A 436 -32.67 -16.82 -0.64
CA ASP A 436 -33.72 -17.39 0.23
C ASP A 436 -34.15 -16.45 1.40
N GLY A 437 -33.63 -15.21 1.47
CA GLY A 437 -34.10 -14.19 2.43
C GLY A 437 -35.37 -13.55 1.87
N ASN A 438 -36.54 -13.97 2.36
CA ASN A 438 -37.83 -13.36 2.15
C ASN A 438 -37.72 -11.83 2.19
N GLU A 439 -38.22 -11.19 1.14
CA GLU A 439 -38.76 -9.83 1.23
C GLU A 439 -39.90 -9.87 2.28
N ASP A 440 -39.56 -9.68 3.56
CA ASP A 440 -40.56 -9.32 4.53
C ASP A 440 -40.97 -7.89 4.19
N GLY A 441 -42.21 -7.82 3.61
CA GLY A 441 -42.79 -6.61 3.13
C GLY A 441 -42.93 -5.59 4.27
N ASP A 442 -42.48 -4.42 4.01
CA ASP A 442 -42.99 -3.22 4.65
C ASP A 442 -44.35 -2.89 4.03
N ASP A 443 -45.42 -3.13 4.80
CA ASP A 443 -46.71 -2.49 4.69
C ASP A 443 -46.71 -1.15 5.47
#